data_f40b8e23744d5ab6ba99069d57727d7a
#
_entry.id   f40b8e23744d5ab6ba99069d57727d7a
#
_cell.length_a   1.000
_cell.length_b   1.000
_cell.length_c   1.000
_cell.angle_alpha   90.00
_cell.angle_beta   90.00
_cell.angle_gamma   90.00
#
_symmetry.space_group_name_H-M   'P 1'
#
loop_
_entity.id
_entity.type
_entity.pdbx_description
1 polymer ?
#
loop_
_entity_poly.entity_id
_entity_poly.type
_entity_poly.pdbx_seq_one_letter_code
_entity_poly.pdbx_strand_id
1 'polypeptide(L)'
;MDVRVQGPAPTEPFLGAGDLFETEHDLELPVRVQVRENPDERTWTAHYDTYHTLNISRQAASSAMARELALHEYSHMRRYEQSHPSHTQSTAEALVLALAGRSIERRKLAHCYQIANHMKDIYADDITLTVAPADKLVAFLESSLADALADRPTKSPGAWQRLTPASDPDITAVNAAFALALCERHELLDRGHRLYDLAHAAANDAPRVGLDAFKSRFRSLAHDPDPSQYRKALVDITRRYTLRSGHAAD
;
A
#
# COMPACT_ATOMS: atom_id res chain seq x y z
N MET A 1 -17.21 14.70 -11.14
CA MET A 1 -16.17 13.80 -11.71
C MET A 1 -16.77 12.92 -12.81
N ASP A 2 -16.17 12.80 -14.01
CA ASP A 2 -16.66 11.92 -15.10
C ASP A 2 -16.03 10.52 -14.94
N VAL A 3 -16.80 9.54 -14.46
CA VAL A 3 -16.38 8.15 -14.26
C VAL A 3 -17.01 7.25 -15.32
N ARG A 4 -16.19 6.52 -16.08
CA ARG A 4 -16.63 5.61 -17.13
C ARG A 4 -16.11 4.20 -16.87
N VAL A 5 -17.01 3.26 -16.64
CA VAL A 5 -16.66 1.85 -16.38
C VAL A 5 -16.66 1.06 -17.68
N GLN A 6 -15.58 0.30 -17.93
CA GLN A 6 -15.37 -0.55 -19.08
C GLN A 6 -15.11 -2.00 -18.64
N GLY A 7 -15.92 -2.92 -19.14
CA GLY A 7 -15.84 -4.34 -18.82
C GLY A 7 -17.03 -4.87 -18.01
N PRO A 8 -17.10 -6.17 -17.77
CA PRO A 8 -18.25 -6.84 -17.17
C PRO A 8 -18.23 -6.78 -15.63
N ALA A 9 -18.57 -5.60 -15.07
CA ALA A 9 -18.73 -5.43 -13.62
C ALA A 9 -19.86 -4.43 -13.32
N PRO A 10 -20.42 -4.44 -12.09
CA PRO A 10 -21.33 -3.41 -11.62
C PRO A 10 -20.69 -2.03 -11.71
N THR A 11 -21.42 -1.02 -12.16
CA THR A 11 -20.94 0.36 -12.26
C THR A 11 -21.13 1.13 -10.96
N GLU A 12 -22.14 0.74 -10.17
CA GLU A 12 -22.60 1.42 -8.98
C GLU A 12 -21.49 1.68 -7.93
N PRO A 13 -20.58 0.72 -7.62
CA PRO A 13 -19.53 0.98 -6.65
C PRO A 13 -18.59 2.12 -7.05
N PHE A 14 -18.29 2.23 -8.34
CA PHE A 14 -17.39 3.25 -8.88
C PHE A 14 -18.05 4.63 -8.97
N LEU A 15 -19.30 4.66 -9.42
CA LEU A 15 -20.08 5.90 -9.47
C LEU A 15 -20.35 6.41 -8.05
N GLY A 16 -20.80 5.53 -7.13
CA GLY A 16 -21.03 5.90 -5.75
C GLY A 16 -19.74 6.30 -4.98
N ALA A 17 -18.59 5.76 -5.39
CA ALA A 17 -17.30 6.25 -4.91
C ALA A 17 -17.02 7.67 -5.43
N GLY A 18 -17.31 7.93 -6.71
CA GLY A 18 -17.19 9.25 -7.31
C GLY A 18 -18.05 10.29 -6.60
N ASP A 19 -19.34 9.98 -6.44
CA ASP A 19 -20.28 10.88 -5.75
C ASP A 19 -19.82 11.19 -4.32
N LEU A 20 -19.34 10.16 -3.59
CA LEU A 20 -18.84 10.34 -2.24
C LEU A 20 -17.52 11.15 -2.21
N PHE A 21 -16.63 10.90 -3.16
CA PHE A 21 -15.36 11.61 -3.26
C PHE A 21 -15.57 13.10 -3.52
N GLU A 22 -16.54 13.45 -4.38
CA GLU A 22 -16.89 14.84 -4.72
C GLU A 22 -17.50 15.63 -3.55
N THR A 23 -17.83 15.00 -2.42
CA THR A 23 -18.29 15.74 -1.24
C THR A 23 -17.19 16.59 -0.61
N GLU A 24 -15.92 16.19 -0.73
CA GLU A 24 -14.76 16.85 -0.09
C GLU A 24 -13.62 17.15 -1.08
N HIS A 25 -13.56 16.43 -2.22
CA HIS A 25 -12.46 16.51 -3.17
C HIS A 25 -12.98 16.47 -4.61
N ASP A 26 -12.22 17.08 -5.52
CA ASP A 26 -12.49 17.06 -6.96
C ASP A 26 -11.33 16.40 -7.71
N LEU A 27 -11.64 15.69 -8.82
CA LEU A 27 -10.67 15.32 -9.84
C LEU A 27 -10.91 16.16 -11.10
N GLU A 28 -9.84 16.76 -11.61
CA GLU A 28 -9.88 17.60 -12.82
C GLU A 28 -10.03 16.75 -14.08
N LEU A 29 -9.42 15.57 -14.10
CA LEU A 29 -9.42 14.66 -15.24
C LEU A 29 -10.48 13.55 -15.08
N PRO A 30 -11.09 13.10 -16.19
CA PRO A 30 -12.04 12.00 -16.18
C PRO A 30 -11.35 10.68 -15.80
N VAL A 31 -12.10 9.78 -15.15
CA VAL A 31 -11.66 8.47 -14.72
C VAL A 31 -12.22 7.37 -15.62
N ARG A 32 -11.35 6.50 -16.13
CA ARG A 32 -11.70 5.28 -16.86
C ARG A 32 -11.42 4.07 -15.99
N VAL A 33 -12.46 3.41 -15.53
CA VAL A 33 -12.34 2.14 -14.80
C VAL A 33 -12.24 1.00 -15.81
N GLN A 34 -11.15 0.27 -15.79
CA GLN A 34 -10.91 -0.89 -16.65
C GLN A 34 -10.95 -2.18 -15.82
N VAL A 35 -12.01 -2.95 -16.02
CA VAL A 35 -12.19 -4.24 -15.37
C VAL A 35 -11.40 -5.30 -16.14
N ARG A 36 -10.45 -5.94 -15.46
CA ARG A 36 -9.53 -6.94 -16.01
C ARG A 36 -10.04 -8.35 -15.72
N GLU A 37 -9.93 -9.23 -16.71
CA GLU A 37 -10.33 -10.65 -16.55
C GLU A 37 -9.40 -11.46 -15.65
N ASN A 38 -8.11 -11.08 -15.56
CA ASN A 38 -7.17 -11.76 -14.68
C ASN A 38 -7.54 -11.56 -13.21
N PRO A 39 -7.91 -12.62 -12.47
CA PRO A 39 -8.29 -12.50 -11.06
C PRO A 39 -7.14 -12.08 -10.16
N ASP A 40 -5.89 -12.35 -10.57
CA ASP A 40 -4.68 -11.98 -9.82
C ASP A 40 -4.21 -10.54 -10.11
N GLU A 41 -4.93 -9.82 -10.99
CA GLU A 41 -4.64 -8.42 -11.27
C GLU A 41 -4.84 -7.59 -10.01
N ARG A 42 -3.80 -6.87 -9.62
CA ARG A 42 -3.88 -5.92 -8.52
C ARG A 42 -4.68 -4.70 -8.95
N THR A 43 -5.32 -4.04 -8.01
CA THR A 43 -5.92 -2.73 -8.23
C THR A 43 -4.79 -1.69 -8.29
N TRP A 44 -4.82 -0.82 -9.31
CA TRP A 44 -3.81 0.23 -9.49
C TRP A 44 -4.28 1.31 -10.44
N THR A 45 -3.71 2.51 -10.32
CA THR A 45 -3.99 3.65 -11.19
C THR A 45 -2.86 3.90 -12.18
N ALA A 46 -3.24 4.42 -13.36
CA ALA A 46 -2.34 5.06 -14.31
C ALA A 46 -2.84 6.47 -14.64
N HIS A 47 -1.90 7.37 -14.91
CA HIS A 47 -2.19 8.77 -15.17
C HIS A 47 -1.73 9.12 -16.60
N TYR A 48 -2.61 9.77 -17.34
CA TYR A 48 -2.38 10.26 -18.69
C TYR A 48 -2.72 11.76 -18.75
N ASP A 49 -2.27 12.44 -19.78
CA ASP A 49 -2.47 13.90 -19.92
C ASP A 49 -3.95 14.33 -19.90
N THR A 50 -4.87 13.45 -20.30
CA THR A 50 -6.29 13.78 -20.49
C THR A 50 -7.26 12.92 -19.69
N TYR A 51 -6.78 11.92 -18.95
CA TYR A 51 -7.60 11.04 -18.12
C TYR A 51 -6.76 10.21 -17.15
N HIS A 52 -7.41 9.71 -16.13
CA HIS A 52 -6.87 8.64 -15.28
C HIS A 52 -7.47 7.29 -15.64
N THR A 53 -6.74 6.21 -15.34
CA THR A 53 -7.27 4.85 -15.46
C THR A 53 -7.16 4.15 -14.12
N LEU A 54 -8.28 3.60 -13.65
CA LEU A 54 -8.31 2.63 -12.56
C LEU A 54 -8.38 1.23 -13.15
N ASN A 55 -7.36 0.41 -12.91
CA ASN A 55 -7.34 -0.99 -13.31
C ASN A 55 -7.72 -1.86 -12.11
N ILE A 56 -8.69 -2.73 -12.27
CA ILE A 56 -9.21 -3.57 -11.19
C ILE A 56 -9.62 -4.94 -11.75
N SER A 57 -9.32 -6.01 -11.00
CA SER A 57 -9.78 -7.34 -11.42
C SER A 57 -11.30 -7.46 -11.30
N ARG A 58 -11.91 -8.31 -12.13
CA ARG A 58 -13.36 -8.59 -12.07
C ARG A 58 -13.79 -9.04 -10.67
N GLN A 59 -12.97 -9.85 -9.99
CA GLN A 59 -13.25 -10.30 -8.63
C GLN A 59 -13.30 -9.13 -7.65
N ALA A 60 -12.31 -8.25 -7.66
CA ALA A 60 -12.27 -7.08 -6.79
C ALA A 60 -13.40 -6.09 -7.10
N ALA A 61 -13.70 -5.86 -8.40
CA ALA A 61 -14.79 -4.99 -8.85
C ALA A 61 -16.19 -5.46 -8.43
N SER A 62 -16.36 -6.77 -8.18
CA SER A 62 -17.61 -7.37 -7.71
C SER A 62 -17.63 -7.66 -6.21
N SER A 63 -16.58 -7.30 -5.49
CA SER A 63 -16.45 -7.52 -4.05
C SER A 63 -17.20 -6.46 -3.23
N ALA A 64 -17.45 -6.75 -1.97
CA ALA A 64 -17.99 -5.77 -1.03
C ALA A 64 -17.07 -4.57 -0.79
N MET A 65 -15.80 -4.67 -1.16
CA MET A 65 -14.78 -3.62 -1.02
C MET A 65 -14.58 -2.78 -2.30
N ALA A 66 -15.34 -3.03 -3.37
CA ALA A 66 -15.13 -2.36 -4.67
C ALA A 66 -15.20 -0.83 -4.57
N ARG A 67 -16.14 -0.29 -3.76
CA ARG A 67 -16.28 1.15 -3.55
C ARG A 67 -15.10 1.74 -2.78
N GLU A 68 -14.67 1.08 -1.72
CA GLU A 68 -13.55 1.51 -0.88
C GLU A 68 -12.22 1.45 -1.65
N LEU A 69 -12.03 0.42 -2.47
CA LEU A 69 -10.89 0.34 -3.40
C LEU A 69 -10.92 1.48 -4.42
N ALA A 70 -12.08 1.82 -4.97
CA ALA A 70 -12.21 2.94 -5.89
C ALA A 70 -11.88 4.28 -5.21
N LEU A 71 -12.37 4.52 -3.99
CA LEU A 71 -12.05 5.73 -3.21
C LEU A 71 -10.53 5.86 -2.95
N HIS A 72 -9.87 4.77 -2.58
CA HIS A 72 -8.42 4.73 -2.39
C HIS A 72 -7.67 5.10 -3.68
N GLU A 73 -8.08 4.53 -4.82
CA GLU A 73 -7.45 4.82 -6.11
C GLU A 73 -7.75 6.26 -6.59
N TYR A 74 -8.95 6.81 -6.32
CA TYR A 74 -9.25 8.22 -6.60
C TYR A 74 -8.40 9.16 -5.75
N SER A 75 -8.07 8.76 -4.53
CA SER A 75 -7.15 9.51 -3.67
C SER A 75 -5.72 9.54 -4.23
N HIS A 76 -5.25 8.44 -4.84
CA HIS A 76 -4.00 8.43 -5.60
C HIS A 76 -4.04 9.39 -6.79
N MET A 77 -5.15 9.41 -7.56
CA MET A 77 -5.34 10.32 -8.69
C MET A 77 -5.30 11.78 -8.21
N ARG A 78 -5.98 12.09 -7.11
CA ARG A 78 -5.98 13.44 -6.52
C ARG A 78 -4.58 13.87 -6.10
N ARG A 79 -3.81 13.00 -5.46
CA ARG A 79 -2.40 13.30 -5.10
C ARG A 79 -1.54 13.56 -6.34
N TYR A 80 -1.79 12.84 -7.42
CA TYR A 80 -1.11 13.07 -8.69
C TYR A 80 -1.46 14.46 -9.27
N GLU A 81 -2.74 14.83 -9.35
CA GLU A 81 -3.20 16.16 -9.83
C GLU A 81 -2.66 17.31 -8.96
N GLN A 82 -2.55 17.10 -7.63
CA GLN A 82 -1.92 18.04 -6.72
C GLN A 82 -0.40 18.16 -6.92
N SER A 83 0.18 17.40 -7.84
CA SER A 83 1.64 17.30 -8.00
C SER A 83 2.35 16.92 -6.69
N HIS A 84 1.66 16.16 -5.82
CA HIS A 84 2.21 15.78 -4.52
C HIS A 84 3.50 14.94 -4.70
N PRO A 85 4.57 15.19 -3.94
CA PRO A 85 5.87 14.52 -4.11
C PRO A 85 5.81 12.99 -4.06
N SER A 86 4.91 12.41 -3.29
CA SER A 86 4.74 10.95 -3.22
C SER A 86 4.32 10.34 -4.55
N HIS A 87 3.65 11.09 -5.44
CA HIS A 87 3.12 10.62 -6.71
C HIS A 87 3.88 11.10 -7.93
N THR A 88 4.69 12.15 -7.77
CA THR A 88 5.48 12.73 -8.88
C THR A 88 6.97 12.36 -8.82
N GLN A 89 7.50 12.00 -7.64
CA GLN A 89 8.89 11.55 -7.53
C GLN A 89 9.08 10.12 -8.05
N SER A 90 10.14 9.91 -8.82
CA SER A 90 10.49 8.60 -9.35
C SER A 90 10.92 7.64 -8.25
N THR A 91 10.11 6.61 -7.98
CA THR A 91 10.46 5.52 -7.06
C THR A 91 11.75 4.82 -7.51
N ALA A 92 11.92 4.57 -8.82
CA ALA A 92 13.10 3.89 -9.35
C ALA A 92 14.38 4.68 -9.07
N GLU A 93 14.38 5.99 -9.28
CA GLU A 93 15.55 6.84 -8.97
C GLU A 93 15.88 6.85 -7.47
N ALA A 94 14.87 6.94 -6.61
CA ALA A 94 15.08 6.89 -5.16
C ALA A 94 15.66 5.52 -4.73
N LEU A 95 15.19 4.42 -5.32
CA LEU A 95 15.74 3.09 -5.07
C LEU A 95 17.18 2.96 -5.57
N VAL A 96 17.52 3.47 -6.75
CA VAL A 96 18.91 3.51 -7.24
C VAL A 96 19.81 4.24 -6.25
N LEU A 97 19.38 5.40 -5.73
CA LEU A 97 20.13 6.15 -4.71
C LEU A 97 20.26 5.39 -3.38
N ALA A 98 19.19 4.70 -2.97
CA ALA A 98 19.18 3.92 -1.74
C ALA A 98 20.13 2.72 -1.82
N LEU A 99 20.22 2.08 -2.97
CA LEU A 99 20.86 0.80 -3.23
C LEU A 99 22.23 0.93 -3.91
N ALA A 100 22.70 2.15 -4.18
CA ALA A 100 23.95 2.40 -4.87
C ALA A 100 25.13 1.63 -4.24
N GLY A 101 25.88 0.91 -5.08
CA GLY A 101 27.04 0.12 -4.66
C GLY A 101 26.70 -1.19 -3.93
N ARG A 102 25.45 -1.67 -3.98
CA ARG A 102 25.03 -2.91 -3.31
C ARG A 102 24.47 -3.93 -4.30
N SER A 103 24.81 -5.19 -4.10
CA SER A 103 24.13 -6.30 -4.73
C SER A 103 22.90 -6.68 -3.89
N ILE A 104 21.72 -6.74 -4.51
CA ILE A 104 20.46 -7.00 -3.82
C ILE A 104 19.71 -8.11 -4.51
N GLU A 105 19.19 -9.05 -3.74
CA GLU A 105 18.32 -10.11 -4.24
C GLU A 105 17.05 -9.51 -4.87
N ARG A 106 16.59 -10.11 -5.99
CA ARG A 106 15.37 -9.69 -6.68
C ARG A 106 14.15 -9.60 -5.75
N ARG A 107 14.04 -10.54 -4.80
CA ARG A 107 12.98 -10.56 -3.79
C ARG A 107 13.00 -9.29 -2.94
N LYS A 108 14.15 -8.92 -2.41
CA LYS A 108 14.33 -7.71 -1.58
C LYS A 108 14.07 -6.43 -2.35
N LEU A 109 14.42 -6.42 -3.64
CA LEU A 109 14.08 -5.28 -4.51
C LEU A 109 12.55 -5.14 -4.66
N ALA A 110 11.83 -6.25 -4.84
CA ALA A 110 10.36 -6.23 -4.87
C ALA A 110 9.77 -5.68 -3.55
N HIS A 111 10.33 -6.06 -2.40
CA HIS A 111 9.93 -5.51 -1.10
C HIS A 111 10.21 -4.00 -0.98
N CYS A 112 11.32 -3.50 -1.55
CA CYS A 112 11.61 -2.07 -1.59
C CYS A 112 10.54 -1.29 -2.39
N TYR A 113 10.07 -1.84 -3.51
CA TYR A 113 8.95 -1.26 -4.25
C TYR A 113 7.66 -1.28 -3.45
N GLN A 114 7.38 -2.34 -2.71
CA GLN A 114 6.20 -2.42 -1.83
C GLN A 114 6.28 -1.39 -0.69
N ILE A 115 7.44 -1.21 -0.07
CA ILE A 115 7.67 -0.16 0.93
C ILE A 115 7.40 1.23 0.34
N ALA A 116 7.85 1.48 -0.89
CA ALA A 116 7.59 2.74 -1.59
C ALA A 116 6.09 2.94 -1.88
N ASN A 117 5.37 1.88 -2.23
CA ASN A 117 3.92 1.93 -2.39
C ASN A 117 3.23 2.27 -1.07
N HIS A 118 3.58 1.62 0.05
CA HIS A 118 3.04 1.98 1.36
C HIS A 118 3.27 3.44 1.74
N MET A 119 4.40 4.03 1.34
CA MET A 119 4.60 5.47 1.53
C MET A 119 3.65 6.32 0.69
N LYS A 120 3.26 5.87 -0.52
CA LYS A 120 2.23 6.54 -1.33
C LYS A 120 0.85 6.36 -0.73
N ASP A 121 0.56 5.13 -0.26
CA ASP A 121 -0.71 4.77 0.35
C ASP A 121 -1.00 5.64 1.59
N ILE A 122 0.00 5.93 2.45
CA ILE A 122 -0.16 6.86 3.58
C ILE A 122 -0.76 8.19 3.12
N TYR A 123 -0.26 8.77 2.02
CA TYR A 123 -0.76 10.06 1.52
C TYR A 123 -2.09 9.95 0.78
N ALA A 124 -2.34 8.85 0.11
CA ALA A 124 -3.64 8.58 -0.49
C ALA A 124 -4.70 8.38 0.60
N ASP A 125 -4.39 7.60 1.63
CA ASP A 125 -5.31 7.32 2.73
C ASP A 125 -5.55 8.54 3.63
N ASP A 126 -4.63 9.51 3.71
CA ASP A 126 -4.89 10.82 4.30
C ASP A 126 -6.10 11.52 3.62
N ILE A 127 -6.34 11.28 2.31
CA ILE A 127 -7.52 11.75 1.57
C ILE A 127 -8.70 10.77 1.74
N THR A 128 -8.47 9.47 1.51
CA THR A 128 -9.52 8.45 1.58
C THR A 128 -10.30 8.54 2.90
N LEU A 129 -9.59 8.73 4.01
CA LEU A 129 -10.18 8.78 5.35
C LEU A 129 -10.98 10.06 5.66
N THR A 130 -10.95 11.08 4.80
CA THR A 130 -11.86 12.23 4.93
C THR A 130 -13.26 11.93 4.42
N VAL A 131 -13.39 10.92 3.52
CA VAL A 131 -14.67 10.60 2.85
C VAL A 131 -15.15 9.18 3.16
N ALA A 132 -14.26 8.22 3.40
CA ALA A 132 -14.60 6.82 3.61
C ALA A 132 -14.74 6.46 5.10
N PRO A 133 -15.64 5.52 5.46
CA PRO A 133 -15.69 4.96 6.80
C PRO A 133 -14.39 4.24 7.17
N ALA A 134 -13.74 4.65 8.26
CA ALA A 134 -12.47 4.11 8.71
C ALA A 134 -12.55 2.63 9.15
N ASP A 135 -13.69 2.19 9.66
CA ASP A 135 -13.92 0.82 10.12
C ASP A 135 -13.71 -0.23 9.01
N LYS A 136 -14.08 0.07 7.77
CA LYS A 136 -13.82 -0.82 6.63
C LYS A 136 -12.35 -0.94 6.28
N LEU A 137 -11.61 0.17 6.32
CA LEU A 137 -10.17 0.15 6.12
C LEU A 137 -9.47 -0.67 7.21
N VAL A 138 -9.82 -0.46 8.46
CA VAL A 138 -9.27 -1.22 9.60
C VAL A 138 -9.57 -2.71 9.44
N ALA A 139 -10.82 -3.09 9.12
CA ALA A 139 -11.20 -4.48 8.89
C ALA A 139 -10.43 -5.11 7.70
N PHE A 140 -10.21 -4.36 6.64
CA PHE A 140 -9.41 -4.80 5.49
C PHE A 140 -7.95 -5.06 5.87
N LEU A 141 -7.31 -4.13 6.59
CA LEU A 141 -5.93 -4.29 7.06
C LEU A 141 -5.78 -5.47 8.01
N GLU A 142 -6.75 -5.65 8.93
CA GLU A 142 -6.78 -6.77 9.87
C GLU A 142 -6.92 -8.11 9.12
N SER A 143 -7.87 -8.21 8.19
CA SER A 143 -8.09 -9.43 7.40
C SER A 143 -6.87 -9.76 6.56
N SER A 144 -6.31 -8.78 5.85
CA SER A 144 -5.14 -8.97 5.00
C SER A 144 -3.92 -9.45 5.79
N LEU A 145 -3.72 -8.92 7.00
CA LEU A 145 -2.62 -9.36 7.86
C LEU A 145 -2.86 -10.75 8.45
N ALA A 146 -4.10 -11.06 8.84
CA ALA A 146 -4.47 -12.39 9.33
C ALA A 146 -4.27 -13.47 8.26
N ASP A 147 -4.68 -13.19 7.02
CA ASP A 147 -4.50 -14.09 5.87
C ASP A 147 -3.01 -14.32 5.57
N ALA A 148 -2.19 -13.27 5.56
CA ALA A 148 -0.74 -13.38 5.36
C ALA A 148 -0.06 -14.22 6.46
N LEU A 149 -0.52 -14.12 7.70
CA LEU A 149 -0.02 -14.94 8.82
C LEU A 149 -0.47 -16.39 8.74
N ALA A 150 -1.69 -16.65 8.24
CA ALA A 150 -2.21 -18.00 8.04
C ALA A 150 -1.45 -18.74 6.92
N ASP A 151 -1.10 -18.02 5.84
CA ASP A 151 -0.38 -18.57 4.67
C ASP A 151 1.14 -18.73 4.90
N ARG A 152 1.64 -18.39 6.08
CA ARG A 152 3.07 -18.54 6.37
C ARG A 152 3.54 -19.98 6.20
N PRO A 153 4.75 -20.20 5.64
CA PRO A 153 5.30 -21.54 5.47
C PRO A 153 5.48 -22.22 6.83
N THR A 154 4.88 -23.38 7.00
CA THR A 154 5.19 -24.25 8.13
C THR A 154 6.63 -24.71 8.00
N LYS A 155 7.40 -24.66 9.11
CA LYS A 155 8.79 -25.12 9.21
C LYS A 155 8.85 -26.66 9.08
N SER A 156 8.65 -27.20 7.89
CA SER A 156 8.92 -28.60 7.59
C SER A 156 10.27 -28.72 6.91
N PRO A 157 11.25 -29.46 7.45
CA PRO A 157 12.50 -29.71 6.78
C PRO A 157 12.22 -30.46 5.47
N GLY A 158 12.52 -29.86 4.32
CA GLY A 158 12.44 -30.49 2.99
C GLY A 158 11.36 -29.97 2.04
N ALA A 159 10.46 -29.10 2.47
CA ALA A 159 9.52 -28.47 1.55
C ALA A 159 10.15 -27.23 0.91
N TRP A 160 10.58 -27.33 -0.35
CA TRP A 160 10.88 -26.19 -1.22
C TRP A 160 9.56 -25.50 -1.61
N GLN A 161 8.85 -24.93 -0.61
CA GLN A 161 7.70 -24.10 -0.88
C GLN A 161 8.18 -22.80 -1.50
N ARG A 162 7.70 -22.52 -2.72
CA ARG A 162 7.81 -21.19 -3.31
C ARG A 162 7.06 -20.25 -2.40
N LEU A 163 7.79 -19.41 -1.65
CA LEU A 163 7.20 -18.29 -0.92
C LEU A 163 6.48 -17.41 -1.93
N THR A 164 5.18 -17.31 -1.81
CA THR A 164 4.46 -16.24 -2.50
C THR A 164 4.90 -14.90 -1.88
N PRO A 165 4.92 -13.79 -2.62
CA PRO A 165 5.21 -12.48 -2.04
C PRO A 165 4.31 -12.14 -0.84
N ALA A 166 3.09 -12.70 -0.79
CA ALA A 166 2.13 -12.49 0.29
C ALA A 166 2.48 -13.23 1.59
N SER A 167 3.25 -14.32 1.53
CA SER A 167 3.61 -15.15 2.71
C SER A 167 5.06 -14.97 3.17
N ASP A 168 5.79 -14.00 2.63
CA ASP A 168 7.15 -13.70 3.06
C ASP A 168 7.14 -12.97 4.42
N PRO A 169 7.73 -13.55 5.48
CA PRO A 169 7.69 -12.95 6.81
C PRO A 169 8.26 -11.53 6.88
N ASP A 170 9.33 -11.23 6.12
CA ASP A 170 9.96 -9.92 6.15
C ASP A 170 9.01 -8.83 5.66
N ILE A 171 8.32 -9.07 4.53
CA ILE A 171 7.37 -8.08 4.02
C ILE A 171 6.07 -8.07 4.81
N THR A 172 5.64 -9.19 5.37
CA THR A 172 4.48 -9.25 6.26
C THR A 172 4.69 -8.37 7.51
N ALA A 173 5.89 -8.38 8.11
CA ALA A 173 6.23 -7.50 9.23
C ALA A 173 6.25 -6.01 8.81
N VAL A 174 6.66 -5.69 7.59
CA VAL A 174 6.60 -4.32 7.06
C VAL A 174 5.14 -3.90 6.82
N ASN A 175 4.31 -4.78 6.24
CA ASN A 175 2.88 -4.54 6.03
C ASN A 175 2.16 -4.29 7.38
N ALA A 176 2.52 -5.06 8.41
CA ALA A 176 2.01 -4.85 9.77
C ALA A 176 2.42 -3.50 10.35
N ALA A 177 3.68 -3.09 10.14
CA ALA A 177 4.17 -1.78 10.56
C ALA A 177 3.45 -0.64 9.83
N PHE A 178 3.19 -0.78 8.54
CA PHE A 178 2.40 0.16 7.75
C PHE A 178 0.97 0.26 8.28
N ALA A 179 0.28 -0.87 8.46
CA ALA A 179 -1.11 -0.91 8.94
C ALA A 179 -1.25 -0.21 10.31
N LEU A 180 -0.36 -0.52 11.27
CA LEU A 180 -0.36 0.17 12.56
C LEU A 180 -0.03 1.66 12.43
N ALA A 181 0.94 2.02 11.59
CA ALA A 181 1.33 3.43 11.40
C ALA A 181 0.18 4.27 10.82
N LEU A 182 -0.51 3.74 9.81
CA LEU A 182 -1.67 4.39 9.20
C LEU A 182 -2.80 4.56 10.22
N CYS A 183 -3.16 3.49 10.92
CA CYS A 183 -4.21 3.54 11.92
C CYS A 183 -3.87 4.47 13.10
N GLU A 184 -2.61 4.45 13.59
CA GLU A 184 -2.17 5.35 14.67
C GLU A 184 -2.07 6.82 14.21
N ARG A 185 -1.76 7.08 12.93
CA ARG A 185 -1.72 8.42 12.34
C ARG A 185 -3.08 9.11 12.38
N HIS A 186 -4.14 8.32 12.21
CA HIS A 186 -5.53 8.77 12.16
C HIS A 186 -6.34 8.42 13.42
N GLU A 187 -5.68 7.92 14.48
CA GLU A 187 -6.32 7.60 15.77
C GLU A 187 -7.49 6.60 15.64
N LEU A 188 -7.36 5.62 14.73
CA LEU A 188 -8.43 4.67 14.38
C LEU A 188 -8.53 3.47 15.31
N LEU A 189 -7.56 3.22 16.18
CA LEU A 189 -7.48 2.03 17.01
C LEU A 189 -7.51 2.32 18.49
N ASP A 190 -8.31 1.58 19.21
CA ASP A 190 -8.22 1.47 20.67
C ASP A 190 -6.99 0.65 21.08
N ARG A 191 -6.48 0.87 22.30
CA ARG A 191 -5.25 0.23 22.83
C ARG A 191 -5.26 -1.31 22.83
N GLY A 192 -6.43 -1.93 22.84
CA GLY A 192 -6.61 -3.39 22.85
C GLY A 192 -7.05 -3.97 21.50
N HIS A 193 -6.92 -3.23 20.42
CA HIS A 193 -7.39 -3.69 19.12
C HIS A 193 -6.56 -4.88 18.60
N ARG A 194 -7.22 -5.89 18.02
CA ARG A 194 -6.61 -7.14 17.51
C ARG A 194 -5.48 -6.91 16.50
N LEU A 195 -5.50 -5.81 15.76
CA LEU A 195 -4.44 -5.49 14.80
C LEU A 195 -3.06 -5.41 15.45
N TYR A 196 -2.97 -5.00 16.73
CA TYR A 196 -1.70 -5.03 17.49
C TYR A 196 -1.19 -6.44 17.70
N ASP A 197 -2.07 -7.39 18.06
CA ASP A 197 -1.68 -8.78 18.27
C ASP A 197 -1.20 -9.43 16.98
N LEU A 198 -1.90 -9.19 15.86
CA LEU A 198 -1.48 -9.66 14.54
C LEU A 198 -0.13 -9.06 14.13
N ALA A 199 0.07 -7.77 14.37
CA ALA A 199 1.33 -7.11 14.04
C ALA A 199 2.50 -7.65 14.88
N HIS A 200 2.30 -7.93 16.16
CA HIS A 200 3.29 -8.57 17.00
C HIS A 200 3.59 -10.01 16.55
N ALA A 201 2.58 -10.76 16.11
CA ALA A 201 2.78 -12.09 15.54
C ALA A 201 3.65 -12.03 14.26
N ALA A 202 3.38 -11.08 13.36
CA ALA A 202 4.22 -10.84 12.17
C ALA A 202 5.65 -10.45 12.54
N ALA A 203 5.84 -9.61 13.56
CA ALA A 203 7.15 -9.19 14.02
C ALA A 203 7.97 -10.35 14.62
N ASN A 204 7.31 -11.29 15.31
CA ASN A 204 7.96 -12.48 15.85
C ASN A 204 8.47 -13.42 14.75
N ASP A 205 7.79 -13.47 13.61
CA ASP A 205 8.25 -14.26 12.46
C ASP A 205 9.42 -13.60 11.70
N ALA A 206 9.59 -12.28 11.82
CA ALA A 206 10.67 -11.50 11.17
C ALA A 206 11.33 -10.48 12.12
N PRO A 207 11.98 -10.92 13.23
CA PRO A 207 12.48 -10.01 14.26
C PRO A 207 13.55 -9.03 13.76
N ARG A 208 14.24 -9.36 12.65
CA ARG A 208 15.26 -8.50 12.04
C ARG A 208 14.68 -7.25 11.38
N VAL A 209 13.44 -7.28 10.94
CA VAL A 209 12.77 -6.13 10.30
C VAL A 209 12.62 -4.98 11.29
N GLY A 210 12.18 -5.26 12.52
CA GLY A 210 12.00 -4.26 13.57
C GLY A 210 10.74 -3.43 13.36
N LEU A 211 9.59 -4.04 13.70
CA LEU A 211 8.23 -3.49 13.56
C LEU A 211 8.14 -2.01 13.98
N ASP A 212 8.52 -1.69 15.23
CA ASP A 212 8.37 -0.34 15.77
C ASP A 212 9.17 0.72 15.02
N ALA A 213 10.32 0.32 14.50
CA ALA A 213 11.15 1.23 13.75
C ALA A 213 10.57 1.57 12.36
N PHE A 214 9.90 0.60 11.69
CA PHE A 214 9.17 0.87 10.45
C PHE A 214 7.89 1.63 10.73
N LYS A 215 7.11 1.23 11.75
CA LYS A 215 5.91 1.93 12.20
C LYS A 215 6.20 3.41 12.49
N SER A 216 7.24 3.69 13.28
CA SER A 216 7.64 5.06 13.59
C SER A 216 7.99 5.88 12.33
N ARG A 217 8.68 5.27 11.35
CA ARG A 217 9.02 5.96 10.09
C ARG A 217 7.81 6.27 9.23
N PHE A 218 6.89 5.31 9.05
CA PHE A 218 5.65 5.57 8.32
C PHE A 218 4.80 6.63 9.00
N ARG A 219 4.63 6.53 10.32
CA ARG A 219 3.83 7.50 11.09
C ARG A 219 4.42 8.92 11.08
N SER A 220 5.76 9.04 11.06
CA SER A 220 6.46 10.33 11.08
C SER A 220 6.58 11.02 9.72
N LEU A 221 6.00 10.47 8.66
CA LEU A 221 5.95 11.14 7.37
C LEU A 221 5.22 12.48 7.50
N ALA A 222 5.87 13.56 7.05
CA ALA A 222 5.25 14.88 7.06
C ALA A 222 3.94 14.87 6.25
N HIS A 223 2.91 15.60 6.68
CA HIS A 223 1.64 15.66 5.95
C HIS A 223 1.79 16.31 4.57
N ASP A 224 2.64 17.32 4.48
CA ASP A 224 2.91 18.05 3.24
C ASP A 224 4.45 18.17 3.06
N PRO A 225 5.12 17.10 2.59
CA PRO A 225 6.57 17.10 2.40
C PRO A 225 6.95 17.85 1.13
N ASP A 226 8.06 18.53 1.15
CA ASP A 226 8.71 18.94 -0.10
C ASP A 226 9.32 17.71 -0.85
N PRO A 227 9.67 17.85 -2.15
CA PRO A 227 10.25 16.76 -2.94
C PRO A 227 11.53 16.16 -2.34
N SER A 228 12.36 16.96 -1.68
CA SER A 228 13.61 16.51 -1.05
C SER A 228 13.33 15.72 0.22
N GLN A 229 12.40 16.19 1.04
CA GLN A 229 11.97 15.51 2.27
C GLN A 229 11.37 14.13 1.96
N TYR A 230 10.46 14.05 0.98
CA TYR A 230 9.88 12.77 0.58
C TYR A 230 10.93 11.80 0.04
N ARG A 231 11.79 12.26 -0.89
CA ARG A 231 12.87 11.43 -1.45
C ARG A 231 13.82 10.93 -0.37
N LYS A 232 14.22 11.79 0.57
CA LYS A 232 15.08 11.41 1.70
C LYS A 232 14.41 10.34 2.56
N ALA A 233 13.14 10.51 2.92
CA ALA A 233 12.39 9.53 3.71
C ALA A 233 12.32 8.17 3.01
N LEU A 234 12.05 8.15 1.68
CA LEU A 234 12.01 6.92 0.88
C LEU A 234 13.38 6.24 0.79
N VAL A 235 14.44 7.00 0.57
CA VAL A 235 15.83 6.47 0.57
C VAL A 235 16.18 5.88 1.93
N ASP A 236 15.87 6.58 3.02
CA ASP A 236 16.23 6.16 4.38
C ASP A 236 15.48 4.89 4.82
N ILE A 237 14.18 4.78 4.53
CA ILE A 237 13.40 3.59 4.89
C ILE A 237 13.84 2.38 4.07
N THR A 238 14.14 2.56 2.79
CA THR A 238 14.63 1.51 1.89
C THR A 238 16.01 1.01 2.31
N ARG A 239 16.95 1.92 2.61
CA ARG A 239 18.27 1.57 3.14
C ARG A 239 18.17 0.78 4.43
N ARG A 240 17.29 1.19 5.34
CA ARG A 240 17.08 0.48 6.60
C ARG A 240 16.62 -0.94 6.36
N TYR A 241 15.67 -1.15 5.45
CA TYR A 241 15.20 -2.48 5.11
C TYR A 241 16.35 -3.37 4.60
N THR A 242 17.11 -2.89 3.62
CA THR A 242 18.17 -3.66 2.98
C THR A 242 19.39 -3.92 3.86
N LEU A 243 19.69 -3.02 4.80
CA LEU A 243 20.79 -3.21 5.77
C LEU A 243 20.50 -4.29 6.80
N ARG A 244 19.24 -4.42 7.24
CA ARG A 244 18.87 -5.38 8.30
C ARG A 244 18.58 -6.78 7.75
N SER A 245 18.15 -6.89 6.51
CA SER A 245 17.92 -8.16 5.84
C SER A 245 19.18 -8.77 5.18
N GLY A 246 20.35 -8.14 5.30
CA GLY A 246 21.56 -8.41 4.54
C GLY A 246 22.65 -9.28 5.23
N HIS A 247 22.41 -9.92 6.36
CA HIS A 247 23.41 -10.77 7.02
C HIS A 247 22.97 -12.25 6.99
N ALA A 248 23.06 -12.85 5.82
CA ALA A 248 23.09 -14.32 5.66
C ALA A 248 23.77 -14.67 4.32
N ALA A 249 25.03 -14.28 4.18
CA ALA A 249 25.93 -14.83 3.16
C ALA A 249 27.37 -14.59 3.68
N ASP A 250 27.78 -15.41 4.60
CA ASP A 250 29.16 -15.84 4.87
C ASP A 250 29.17 -17.37 5.00
#